data_063c8ef489bff782cdec02466a4d89d0
#
_entry.id   063c8ef489bff782cdec02466a4d89d0
#
_cell.length_a   1.000
_cell.length_b   1.000
_cell.length_c   1.000
_cell.angle_alpha   90.00
_cell.angle_beta   90.00
_cell.angle_gamma   90.00
#
_symmetry.space_group_name_H-M   'P 1'
#
loop_
_entity.id
_entity.type
_entity.pdbx_description
1 polymer ?
#
loop_
_entity_poly.entity_id
_entity_poly.type
_entity_poly.pdbx_seq_one_letter_code
_entity_poly.pdbx_strand_id
1 'polypeptide(L)'
;MEILGIDVGGTGIKSNIVNIESGTLTGEKFKLKTPTPSTPEAIIDCLKSTVENFNWTGKRIGIGFPAVIKNGISLTASNIDAKFI
;
A
#
# COMPACT_ATOMS: atom_id res chain seq x y z
N MET A 1 11.28 -11.87 10.55
CA MET A 1 11.36 -11.22 9.21
C MET A 1 10.40 -10.06 9.17
N GLU A 2 10.86 -8.94 8.70
CA GLU A 2 10.04 -7.75 8.57
C GLU A 2 9.69 -7.47 7.12
N ILE A 3 8.47 -6.99 6.91
CA ILE A 3 8.02 -6.49 5.62
C ILE A 3 7.47 -5.08 5.80
N LEU A 4 7.57 -4.28 4.75
CA LEU A 4 6.85 -3.01 4.71
C LEU A 4 5.46 -3.29 4.16
N GLY A 5 4.46 -3.12 4.99
CA GLY A 5 3.06 -3.30 4.59
C GLY A 5 2.43 -1.98 4.21
N ILE A 6 1.82 -1.93 3.05
CA ILE A 6 1.16 -0.73 2.54
C ILE A 6 -0.28 -1.09 2.17
N ASP A 7 -1.22 -0.41 2.76
CA ASP A 7 -2.65 -0.58 2.50
C ASP A 7 -3.16 0.65 1.74
N VAL A 8 -3.46 0.46 0.47
CA VAL A 8 -3.95 1.55 -0.40
C VAL A 8 -5.46 1.57 -0.34
N GLY A 9 -5.99 2.52 0.40
CA GLY A 9 -7.44 2.69 0.55
C GLY A 9 -8.00 3.81 -0.33
N GLY A 10 -9.30 3.89 -0.40
CA GLY A 10 -10.00 4.92 -1.18
C GLY A 10 -9.80 6.33 -0.65
N THR A 11 -9.59 6.48 0.66
CA THR A 11 -9.43 7.78 1.31
C THR A 11 -8.05 8.00 1.91
N GLY A 12 -7.30 6.94 2.12
CA GLY A 12 -5.98 7.04 2.73
C GLY A 12 -5.11 5.85 2.41
N ILE A 13 -3.82 6.08 2.38
CA ILE A 13 -2.80 5.05 2.19
C ILE A 13 -2.08 4.92 3.51
N LYS A 14 -2.19 3.75 4.13
CA LYS A 14 -1.62 3.48 5.45
C LYS A 14 -0.50 2.47 5.33
N SER A 15 0.55 2.66 6.08
CA SER A 15 1.70 1.77 6.00
C SER A 15 2.38 1.64 7.35
N ASN A 16 3.04 0.51 7.53
CA ASN A 16 3.85 0.23 8.70
C ASN A 16 4.76 -0.95 8.41
N ILE A 17 5.75 -1.13 9.26
CA ILE A 17 6.61 -2.30 9.21
C ILE A 17 6.00 -3.38 10.08
N VAL A 18 5.88 -4.58 9.54
CA VAL A 18 5.27 -5.73 10.22
C VAL A 18 6.32 -6.82 10.39
N ASN A 19 6.46 -7.31 11.62
CA ASN A 19 7.20 -8.53 11.86
C ASN A 19 6.25 -9.69 11.66
N ILE A 20 6.46 -10.47 10.60
CA ILE A 20 5.53 -11.54 10.22
C ILE A 20 5.61 -12.76 11.13
N GLU A 21 6.68 -12.93 11.88
CA GLU A 21 6.80 -14.04 12.82
C GLU A 21 5.96 -13.82 14.08
N SER A 22 5.96 -12.59 14.58
CA SER A 22 5.19 -12.23 15.78
C SER A 22 3.84 -11.61 15.47
N GLY A 23 3.62 -11.17 14.24
CA GLY A 23 2.41 -10.47 13.85
C GLY A 23 2.31 -9.05 14.40
N THR A 24 3.43 -8.48 14.86
CA THR A 24 3.42 -7.16 15.49
C THR A 24 3.90 -6.08 14.54
N LEU A 25 3.38 -4.87 14.74
CA LEU A 25 3.85 -3.68 14.06
C LEU A 25 5.08 -3.15 14.79
N THR A 26 6.16 -2.88 14.06
CA THR A 26 7.43 -2.50 14.66
C THR A 26 7.81 -1.05 14.38
N GLY A 27 7.07 -0.35 13.54
CA GLY A 27 7.32 1.04 13.22
C GLY A 27 6.16 1.94 13.60
N GLU A 28 6.33 3.22 13.36
CA GLU A 28 5.25 4.17 13.48
C GLU A 28 4.41 4.15 12.21
N LYS A 29 3.10 4.16 12.38
CA LYS A 29 2.16 4.18 11.26
C LYS A 29 2.36 5.45 10.44
N PHE A 30 2.50 5.28 9.13
CA PHE A 30 2.59 6.38 8.20
C PHE A 30 1.31 6.41 7.35
N LYS A 31 0.71 7.58 7.26
CA LYS A 31 -0.54 7.74 6.55
C LYS A 31 -0.44 8.88 5.54
N LEU A 32 -0.86 8.62 4.32
CA LEU A 32 -1.01 9.62 3.28
C LEU A 32 -2.45 9.68 2.84
N LYS A 33 -2.86 10.86 2.38
CA LYS A 33 -4.17 10.98 1.76
C LYS A 33 -4.11 10.37 0.35
N THR A 34 -5.10 9.55 0.01
CA THR A 34 -5.20 8.99 -1.33
C THR A 34 -5.39 10.11 -2.33
N PRO A 35 -4.58 10.18 -3.39
CA PRO A 35 -4.73 11.24 -4.39
C PRO A 35 -6.04 11.14 -5.16
N THR A 36 -6.54 12.29 -5.56
CA THR A 36 -7.75 12.40 -6.37
C THR A 36 -7.42 13.24 -7.60
N PRO A 37 -7.46 12.68 -8.81
CA PRO A 37 -7.81 11.28 -9.13
C PRO A 37 -6.71 10.29 -8.74
N SER A 38 -7.12 9.05 -8.48
CA SER A 38 -6.19 7.98 -8.10
C SER A 38 -5.57 7.35 -9.34
N THR A 39 -4.73 8.11 -10.04
CA THR A 39 -4.02 7.58 -11.20
C THR A 39 -2.90 6.64 -10.75
N PRO A 40 -2.49 5.68 -11.59
CA PRO A 40 -1.34 4.82 -11.26
C PRO A 40 -0.09 5.62 -10.92
N GLU A 41 0.17 6.69 -11.63
CA GLU A 41 1.34 7.54 -11.39
C GLU A 41 1.28 8.20 -10.02
N ALA A 42 0.12 8.73 -9.63
CA ALA A 42 -0.07 9.35 -8.32
C ALA A 42 0.08 8.34 -7.19
N ILE A 43 -0.44 7.12 -7.37
CA ILE A 43 -0.29 6.04 -6.39
C ILE A 43 1.18 5.63 -6.28
N ILE A 44 1.87 5.50 -7.39
CA ILE A 44 3.30 5.16 -7.38
C ILE A 44 4.11 6.20 -6.61
N ASP A 45 3.80 7.48 -6.79
CA ASP A 45 4.47 8.55 -6.05
C ASP A 45 4.22 8.41 -4.55
N CYS A 46 3.02 8.04 -4.14
CA CYS A 46 2.71 7.78 -2.74
C CYS A 46 3.49 6.58 -2.21
N LEU A 47 3.63 5.52 -3.00
CA LEU A 47 4.40 4.34 -2.61
C LEU A 47 5.87 4.69 -2.44
N LYS A 48 6.43 5.49 -3.34
CA LYS A 48 7.81 5.97 -3.22
C LYS A 48 8.01 6.79 -1.96
N SER A 49 7.11 7.72 -1.67
CA SER A 49 7.17 8.52 -0.46
C SER A 49 7.11 7.65 0.79
N THR A 50 6.30 6.60 0.76
CA THR A 50 6.18 5.67 1.88
C THR A 50 7.47 4.92 2.12
N VAL A 51 8.09 4.41 1.06
CA VAL A 51 9.38 3.71 1.14
C VAL A 51 10.44 4.65 1.72
N GLU A 52 10.46 5.89 1.26
CA GLU A 52 11.41 6.90 1.75
C GLU A 52 11.15 7.25 3.21
N ASN A 53 9.89 7.37 3.61
CA ASN A 53 9.54 7.70 4.99
C ASN A 53 10.11 6.67 5.98
N PHE A 54 10.04 5.40 5.63
CA PHE A 54 10.56 4.32 6.47
C PHE A 54 12.04 4.06 6.24
N ASN A 55 12.65 4.74 5.29
CA ASN A 55 14.02 4.43 4.84
C ASN A 55 14.18 2.94 4.60
N TRP A 56 13.20 2.37 3.91
CA TRP A 56 13.09 0.93 3.76
C TRP A 56 14.10 0.39 2.76
N THR A 57 14.98 -0.45 3.25
CA THR A 57 16.02 -1.10 2.44
C THR A 57 15.79 -2.60 2.33
N GLY A 58 14.75 -3.11 2.97
CA GLY A 58 14.37 -4.52 2.90
C GLY A 58 13.86 -4.89 1.51
N LYS A 59 13.87 -6.18 1.23
CA LYS A 59 13.50 -6.70 -0.08
C LYS A 59 12.02 -6.98 -0.24
N ARG A 60 11.25 -6.96 0.86
CA ARG A 60 9.84 -7.37 0.82
C ARG A 60 8.92 -6.22 1.14
N ILE A 61 8.00 -5.98 0.23
CA ILE A 61 6.94 -5.00 0.40
C ILE A 61 5.63 -5.72 0.07
N GLY A 62 4.70 -5.68 1.01
CA GLY A 62 3.34 -6.18 0.77
C GLY A 62 2.41 -5.01 0.53
N ILE A 63 1.71 -5.02 -0.59
CA ILE A 63 0.77 -3.98 -0.95
C ILE A 63 -0.62 -4.57 -1.05
N GLY A 64 -1.54 -4.05 -0.23
CA GLY A 64 -2.94 -4.42 -0.29
C GLY A 64 -3.73 -3.31 -0.95
N PHE A 65 -4.51 -3.65 -1.95
CA PHE A 65 -5.48 -2.75 -2.54
C PHE A 65 -6.86 -3.16 -2.04
N PRO A 66 -7.72 -2.20 -1.65
CA PRO A 66 -9.06 -2.57 -1.26
C PRO A 66 -9.78 -3.07 -2.49
N ALA A 67 -9.96 -4.36 -2.52
CA ALA A 67 -10.85 -4.97 -3.47
C ALA A 67 -12.27 -4.63 -3.02
N VAL A 68 -12.84 -3.58 -3.57
CA VAL A 68 -14.27 -3.39 -3.40
C VAL A 68 -14.93 -4.44 -4.30
N ILE A 69 -15.27 -5.54 -3.66
CA ILE A 69 -16.00 -6.58 -4.38
C ILE A 69 -17.46 -6.18 -4.39
N LYS A 70 -17.86 -5.56 -5.48
CA LYS A 70 -19.27 -5.39 -5.80
C LYS A 70 -19.60 -6.39 -6.90
N ASN A 71 -20.60 -7.23 -6.64
CA ASN A 71 -21.02 -8.26 -7.60
C ASN A 71 -19.88 -9.23 -7.96
N GLY A 72 -18.98 -9.49 -7.01
CA GLY A 72 -17.88 -10.40 -7.23
C GLY A 72 -16.76 -9.85 -8.09
N ILE A 73 -16.78 -8.56 -8.41
CA ILE A 73 -15.77 -7.94 -9.25
C ILE A 73 -14.99 -6.91 -8.44
N SER A 74 -13.69 -7.07 -8.44
CA SER A 74 -12.77 -6.13 -7.81
C SER A 74 -12.36 -5.09 -8.84
N LEU A 75 -13.20 -4.09 -9.04
CA LEU A 75 -12.98 -3.09 -10.09
C LEU A 75 -11.74 -2.25 -9.84
N THR A 76 -11.57 -1.79 -8.61
CA THR A 76 -10.46 -0.89 -8.27
C THR A 76 -9.12 -1.61 -8.34
N ALA A 77 -9.04 -2.80 -7.77
CA ALA A 77 -7.81 -3.58 -7.80
C ALA A 77 -7.43 -4.00 -9.21
N SER A 78 -8.40 -4.39 -10.02
CA SER A 78 -8.14 -4.80 -11.41
C SER A 78 -7.54 -3.67 -12.23
N ASN A 79 -8.06 -2.46 -12.07
CA ASN A 79 -7.56 -1.30 -12.81
C ASN A 79 -6.15 -0.92 -12.39
N ILE A 80 -5.84 -1.04 -11.11
CA ILE A 80 -4.51 -0.74 -10.60
C ILE A 80 -3.53 -1.83 -11.01
N ASP A 81 -3.91 -3.09 -10.85
CA ASP A 81 -3.06 -4.23 -11.19
C ASP A 81 -2.62 -4.21 -12.65
N ALA A 82 -3.53 -3.87 -13.54
CA ALA A 82 -3.22 -3.79 -14.97
C ALA A 82 -2.09 -2.78 -15.27
N LYS A 83 -1.86 -1.84 -14.37
CA LYS A 83 -0.83 -0.81 -14.52
C LYS A 83 0.43 -1.09 -13.73
N PHE A 84 0.34 -1.86 -12.65
CA PHE A 84 1.49 -2.14 -11.78
C PHE A 84 2.16 -3.47 -12.08
N ILE A 85 1.55 -4.31 -12.86
CA ILE A 85 2.13 -5.58 -13.32
C ILE A 85 3.00 -5.34 -14.62
#